data_ded7b90289cbc7559ba9e4ca18f2cb56
#
_entry.id   ded7b90289cbc7559ba9e4ca18f2cb56
#
_cell.length_a   1.000
_cell.length_b   1.000
_cell.length_c   1.000
_cell.angle_alpha   90.00
_cell.angle_beta   90.00
_cell.angle_gamma   90.00
#
_symmetry.space_group_name_H-M   'P 1'
#
loop_
_entity.id
_entity.type
_entity.pdbx_description
1 polymer ?
#
loop_
_entity_poly.entity_id
_entity_poly.type
_entity_poly.pdbx_seq_one_letter_code
_entity_poly.pdbx_strand_id
1 'polypeptide(L)'
;MSFSKKVAFHTLGCKVNQYETESIKNQLIKRGYEEVPFEDKSDIYIINSCTVTSIADRKTRNMLRRAKKINPDAKVIVTGCYAQTNSREILEIEDVDFVIDNKNKSNIVNFVGAIEDISFEREKNGNIFQEKEYQEYEFATLREMTRAYVKIQDGCNHFCSYCKIPFARGKSRSRKKENILKEIEKLVEDGFKEVILIGIDLSAYGEDFQEKDNFEALLEDILKIKNLKRVRIGSVYPDKITDRFIELFKNKNLMPHLHISLQSCDDTVLKNMRRNYGSSLIRESLLKLKSKVKNMEFTADVIVGFPKEDEIMFQNTHDIIKEIEFSGLHIFQYSDREGTIASNMDGKVDAKTKKQRADKLDNLKQEMIVESRKKYLEKNLEVLVEEEKDGEYFGYSQNYLRVKFKSDEKDLINKLINIKIKCVENDMLIGEKEM
;
A
#
# COMPACT_ATOMS: atom_id res chain seq x y z
N MET A 1 5.03 29.65 -29.74
CA MET A 1 4.48 28.45 -29.08
C MET A 1 5.29 28.28 -27.80
N SER A 2 4.68 28.49 -26.63
CA SER A 2 5.33 28.19 -25.35
C SER A 2 5.47 26.67 -25.28
N PHE A 3 6.70 26.15 -25.25
CA PHE A 3 6.92 24.73 -25.02
C PHE A 3 6.40 24.41 -23.62
N SER A 4 5.54 23.37 -23.53
CA SER A 4 5.08 22.83 -22.27
C SER A 4 6.30 22.30 -21.50
N LYS A 5 6.44 22.68 -20.22
CA LYS A 5 7.50 22.11 -19.35
C LYS A 5 7.22 20.63 -19.10
N LYS A 6 8.27 19.83 -19.18
CA LYS A 6 8.22 18.38 -18.96
C LYS A 6 8.42 18.06 -17.48
N VAL A 7 7.61 17.16 -16.96
CA VAL A 7 7.71 16.65 -15.61
C VAL A 7 7.74 15.12 -15.61
N ALA A 8 8.66 14.55 -14.84
CA ALA A 8 8.78 13.10 -14.66
C ALA A 8 8.64 12.74 -13.18
N PHE A 9 8.03 11.58 -12.91
CA PHE A 9 7.76 11.10 -11.56
C PHE A 9 8.42 9.78 -11.28
N HIS A 10 8.88 9.60 -10.04
CA HIS A 10 9.26 8.29 -9.53
C HIS A 10 8.72 8.09 -8.12
N THR A 11 7.93 7.05 -7.92
CA THR A 11 7.30 6.75 -6.63
C THR A 11 7.89 5.51 -6.01
N LEU A 12 8.36 5.66 -4.77
CA LEU A 12 8.81 4.55 -3.94
C LEU A 12 7.83 4.32 -2.78
N GLY A 13 7.69 3.08 -2.36
CA GLY A 13 6.97 2.72 -1.14
C GLY A 13 5.54 2.20 -1.36
N CYS A 14 4.59 2.73 -0.62
CA CYS A 14 3.26 2.17 -0.46
C CYS A 14 2.21 2.77 -1.41
N LYS A 15 1.02 2.18 -1.41
CA LYS A 15 -0.16 2.66 -2.18
C LYS A 15 -0.55 4.10 -1.82
N VAL A 16 -0.30 4.54 -0.58
CA VAL A 16 -0.53 5.92 -0.18
C VAL A 16 0.37 6.88 -0.95
N ASN A 17 1.67 6.57 -1.08
CA ASN A 17 2.58 7.36 -1.90
C ASN A 17 2.16 7.38 -3.37
N GLN A 18 1.69 6.24 -3.91
CA GLN A 18 1.18 6.17 -5.30
C GLN A 18 -0.02 7.08 -5.50
N TYR A 19 -1.02 7.00 -4.62
CA TYR A 19 -2.20 7.88 -4.66
C TYR A 19 -1.81 9.36 -4.64
N GLU A 20 -0.91 9.74 -3.73
CA GLU A 20 -0.45 11.12 -3.58
C GLU A 20 0.30 11.61 -4.84
N THR A 21 1.16 10.76 -5.42
CA THR A 21 1.88 11.10 -6.66
C THR A 21 0.92 11.31 -7.82
N GLU A 22 -0.07 10.42 -7.99
CA GLU A 22 -1.03 10.53 -9.07
C GLU A 22 -1.90 11.80 -8.95
N SER A 23 -2.28 12.17 -7.72
CA SER A 23 -2.97 13.45 -7.50
C SER A 23 -2.10 14.64 -7.93
N ILE A 24 -0.83 14.67 -7.51
CA ILE A 24 0.12 15.73 -7.88
C ILE A 24 0.30 15.77 -9.40
N LYS A 25 0.50 14.63 -10.04
CA LYS A 25 0.62 14.46 -11.47
C LYS A 25 -0.58 15.05 -12.22
N ASN A 26 -1.80 14.63 -11.85
CA ASN A 26 -3.02 15.13 -12.48
C ASN A 26 -3.17 16.65 -12.36
N GLN A 27 -2.81 17.23 -11.22
CA GLN A 27 -2.87 18.66 -11.02
C GLN A 27 -1.84 19.41 -11.90
N LEU A 28 -0.61 18.87 -12.05
CA LEU A 28 0.41 19.47 -12.90
C LEU A 28 0.04 19.40 -14.38
N ILE A 29 -0.53 18.27 -14.84
CA ILE A 29 -1.06 18.12 -16.20
C ILE A 29 -2.17 19.14 -16.47
N LYS A 30 -3.10 19.36 -15.55
CA LYS A 30 -4.15 20.39 -15.66
C LYS A 30 -3.57 21.82 -15.75
N ARG A 31 -2.37 22.05 -15.21
CA ARG A 31 -1.64 23.33 -15.30
C ARG A 31 -0.78 23.46 -16.56
N GLY A 32 -0.84 22.50 -17.47
CA GLY A 32 -0.16 22.54 -18.75
C GLY A 32 1.25 21.94 -18.76
N TYR A 33 1.66 21.20 -17.71
CA TYR A 33 2.88 20.40 -17.75
C TYR A 33 2.66 19.12 -18.58
N GLU A 34 3.70 18.70 -19.31
CA GLU A 34 3.72 17.42 -20.04
C GLU A 34 4.39 16.35 -19.20
N GLU A 35 3.65 15.28 -18.87
CA GLU A 35 4.26 14.11 -18.24
C GLU A 35 5.09 13.32 -19.24
N VAL A 36 6.29 12.94 -18.84
CA VAL A 36 7.17 12.06 -19.62
C VAL A 36 7.67 10.89 -18.74
N PRO A 37 8.05 9.75 -19.34
CA PRO A 37 8.72 8.68 -18.61
C PRO A 37 9.93 9.17 -17.84
N PHE A 38 10.22 8.57 -16.69
CA PHE A 38 11.36 8.99 -15.84
C PHE A 38 12.70 8.86 -16.54
N GLU A 39 12.81 7.98 -17.50
CA GLU A 39 13.99 7.74 -18.33
C GLU A 39 14.23 8.79 -19.40
N ASP A 40 13.24 9.60 -19.68
CA ASP A 40 13.32 10.65 -20.70
C ASP A 40 13.85 11.97 -20.09
N LYS A 41 14.41 12.82 -20.96
CA LYS A 41 14.85 14.16 -20.55
C LYS A 41 13.66 15.00 -20.12
N SER A 42 13.63 15.42 -18.85
CA SER A 42 12.59 16.23 -18.23
C SER A 42 13.16 17.51 -17.63
N ASP A 43 12.35 18.56 -17.54
CA ASP A 43 12.73 19.83 -16.88
C ASP A 43 12.64 19.71 -15.36
N ILE A 44 11.71 18.86 -14.88
CA ILE A 44 11.47 18.67 -13.46
C ILE A 44 11.32 17.16 -13.18
N TYR A 45 12.06 16.65 -12.19
CA TYR A 45 11.90 15.31 -11.64
C TYR A 45 11.33 15.38 -10.22
N ILE A 46 10.24 14.70 -9.97
CA ILE A 46 9.61 14.61 -8.64
C ILE A 46 9.74 13.17 -8.13
N ILE A 47 10.50 12.99 -7.04
CA ILE A 47 10.72 11.68 -6.43
C ILE A 47 9.98 11.62 -5.10
N ASN A 48 8.90 10.81 -5.05
CA ASN A 48 8.13 10.54 -3.84
C ASN A 48 8.78 9.37 -3.08
N SER A 49 9.45 9.68 -2.00
CA SER A 49 10.37 8.80 -1.29
C SER A 49 9.69 7.94 -0.22
N CYS A 50 10.31 6.81 0.09
CA CYS A 50 9.93 5.90 1.18
C CYS A 50 11.07 5.77 2.18
N THR A 51 10.76 5.53 3.47
CA THR A 51 11.74 5.32 4.55
C THR A 51 11.44 4.09 5.42
N VAL A 52 10.61 3.16 4.95
CA VAL A 52 10.27 1.94 5.71
C VAL A 52 11.51 1.06 5.93
N THR A 53 12.41 0.98 4.95
CA THR A 53 13.66 0.22 5.04
C THR A 53 14.86 1.05 4.58
N SER A 54 16.07 0.70 5.06
CA SER A 54 17.32 1.32 4.58
C SER A 54 17.57 1.12 3.08
N ILE A 55 17.04 0.03 2.53
CA ILE A 55 17.06 -0.22 1.07
C ILE A 55 16.23 0.82 0.33
N ALA A 56 15.08 1.23 0.87
CA ALA A 56 14.23 2.25 0.27
C ALA A 56 14.94 3.62 0.23
N ASP A 57 15.62 4.00 1.31
CA ASP A 57 16.42 5.24 1.35
C ASP A 57 17.53 5.22 0.30
N ARG A 58 18.26 4.09 0.18
CA ARG A 58 19.30 3.90 -0.85
C ARG A 58 18.72 3.99 -2.26
N LYS A 59 17.56 3.38 -2.51
CA LYS A 59 16.88 3.48 -3.81
C LYS A 59 16.52 4.93 -4.13
N THR A 60 16.01 5.68 -3.15
CA THR A 60 15.72 7.12 -3.33
C THR A 60 16.99 7.85 -3.77
N ARG A 61 18.10 7.74 -3.04
CA ARG A 61 19.38 8.40 -3.42
C ARG A 61 19.86 8.04 -4.83
N ASN A 62 19.68 6.78 -5.24
CA ASN A 62 20.04 6.34 -6.59
C ASN A 62 19.18 7.01 -7.67
N MET A 63 17.89 7.20 -7.40
CA MET A 63 16.99 7.87 -8.35
C MET A 63 17.28 9.35 -8.48
N LEU A 64 17.69 10.02 -7.40
CA LEU A 64 18.13 11.41 -7.43
C LEU A 64 19.33 11.60 -8.38
N ARG A 65 20.38 10.79 -8.18
CA ARG A 65 21.57 10.79 -9.06
C ARG A 65 21.21 10.46 -10.51
N ARG A 66 20.28 9.52 -10.73
CA ARG A 66 19.82 9.15 -12.06
C ARG A 66 19.12 10.32 -12.76
N ALA A 67 18.27 11.08 -12.08
CA ALA A 67 17.58 12.24 -12.63
C ALA A 67 18.59 13.30 -13.14
N LYS A 68 19.57 13.68 -12.32
CA LYS A 68 20.62 14.64 -12.73
C LYS A 68 21.54 14.09 -13.82
N LYS A 69 21.79 12.77 -13.86
CA LYS A 69 22.54 12.15 -14.96
C LYS A 69 21.80 12.24 -16.30
N ILE A 70 20.48 12.13 -16.30
CA ILE A 70 19.63 12.22 -17.50
C ILE A 70 19.57 13.67 -17.98
N ASN A 71 19.33 14.61 -17.09
CA ASN A 71 19.33 16.02 -17.38
C ASN A 71 20.00 16.83 -16.24
N PRO A 72 21.26 17.26 -16.38
CA PRO A 72 21.97 18.05 -15.36
C PRO A 72 21.28 19.37 -15.02
N ASP A 73 20.55 19.97 -15.97
CA ASP A 73 19.86 21.24 -15.80
C ASP A 73 18.48 21.11 -15.14
N ALA A 74 17.96 19.88 -15.02
CA ALA A 74 16.64 19.63 -14.44
C ALA A 74 16.56 20.04 -12.97
N LYS A 75 15.38 20.46 -12.54
CA LYS A 75 15.07 20.64 -11.12
C LYS A 75 14.64 19.32 -10.52
N VAL A 76 15.34 18.87 -9.49
CA VAL A 76 15.08 17.60 -8.77
C VAL A 76 14.44 17.91 -7.42
N ILE A 77 13.19 17.47 -7.27
CA ILE A 77 12.37 17.65 -6.07
C ILE A 77 12.21 16.31 -5.38
N VAL A 78 12.52 16.26 -4.10
CA VAL A 78 12.28 15.10 -3.24
C VAL A 78 11.13 15.37 -2.30
N THR A 79 10.18 14.46 -2.21
CA THR A 79 9.10 14.49 -1.23
C THR A 79 8.90 13.10 -0.61
N GLY A 80 7.96 12.96 0.32
CA GLY A 80 7.62 11.67 0.91
C GLY A 80 8.27 11.42 2.26
N CYS A 81 8.23 10.15 2.68
CA CYS A 81 8.57 9.77 4.05
C CYS A 81 10.06 10.00 4.38
N TYR A 82 10.96 9.75 3.44
CA TYR A 82 12.39 10.01 3.64
C TYR A 82 12.68 11.52 3.67
N ALA A 83 12.03 12.30 2.81
CA ALA A 83 12.12 13.76 2.83
C ALA A 83 11.67 14.34 4.18
N GLN A 84 10.61 13.80 4.80
CA GLN A 84 10.14 14.24 6.12
C GLN A 84 11.10 13.90 7.25
N THR A 85 11.72 12.72 7.22
CA THR A 85 12.54 12.25 8.37
C THR A 85 14.01 12.60 8.27
N ASN A 86 14.53 12.85 7.09
CA ASN A 86 15.95 13.02 6.81
C ASN A 86 16.24 14.16 5.84
N SER A 87 15.50 15.27 5.92
CA SER A 87 15.60 16.41 4.99
C SER A 87 17.03 16.95 4.89
N ARG A 88 17.73 17.11 6.01
CA ARG A 88 19.11 17.63 6.05
C ARG A 88 20.07 16.72 5.30
N GLU A 89 20.03 15.40 5.53
CA GLU A 89 20.84 14.40 4.82
C GLU A 89 20.61 14.48 3.29
N ILE A 90 19.36 14.68 2.89
CA ILE A 90 18.99 14.77 1.46
C ILE A 90 19.50 16.07 0.84
N LEU A 91 19.45 17.20 1.56
CA LEU A 91 19.93 18.49 1.07
C LEU A 91 21.45 18.56 0.87
N GLU A 92 22.21 17.68 1.56
CA GLU A 92 23.66 17.53 1.36
C GLU A 92 23.98 16.79 0.05
N ILE A 93 23.01 16.18 -0.61
CA ILE A 93 23.18 15.53 -1.92
C ILE A 93 23.17 16.63 -2.99
N GLU A 94 24.28 16.76 -3.73
CA GLU A 94 24.44 17.79 -4.79
C GLU A 94 23.34 17.71 -5.86
N ASP A 95 22.81 16.51 -6.10
CA ASP A 95 21.80 16.21 -7.11
C ASP A 95 20.37 16.65 -6.71
N VAL A 96 20.19 17.31 -5.55
CA VAL A 96 18.87 17.73 -5.05
C VAL A 96 18.73 19.25 -5.07
N ASP A 97 17.72 19.75 -5.77
CA ASP A 97 17.40 21.17 -5.77
C ASP A 97 16.45 21.53 -4.64
N PHE A 98 15.40 20.71 -4.37
CA PHE A 98 14.37 21.01 -3.38
C PHE A 98 13.93 19.78 -2.58
N VAL A 99 13.68 19.97 -1.28
CA VAL A 99 13.09 18.98 -0.38
C VAL A 99 11.77 19.52 0.15
N ILE A 100 10.69 18.78 -0.12
CA ILE A 100 9.33 19.12 0.31
C ILE A 100 8.82 17.95 1.14
N ASP A 101 8.59 18.17 2.41
CA ASP A 101 8.17 17.15 3.36
C ASP A 101 6.70 16.69 3.15
N ASN A 102 6.25 15.71 3.93
CA ASN A 102 4.87 15.22 3.87
C ASN A 102 3.84 16.27 4.35
N LYS A 103 4.25 17.19 5.26
CA LYS A 103 3.38 18.25 5.73
C LYS A 103 2.99 19.22 4.61
N ASN A 104 3.94 19.49 3.72
CA ASN A 104 3.78 20.45 2.63
C ASN A 104 3.47 19.81 1.27
N LYS A 105 3.40 18.46 1.21
CA LYS A 105 3.25 17.71 -0.05
C LYS A 105 1.98 18.06 -0.83
N SER A 106 0.87 18.32 -0.17
CA SER A 106 -0.40 18.72 -0.85
C SER A 106 -0.27 20.02 -1.65
N ASN A 107 0.70 20.86 -1.29
CA ASN A 107 0.98 22.13 -1.97
C ASN A 107 2.10 22.07 -3.02
N ILE A 108 2.65 20.89 -3.31
CA ILE A 108 3.81 20.72 -4.20
C ILE A 108 3.57 21.32 -5.58
N VAL A 109 2.33 21.31 -6.07
CA VAL A 109 1.96 21.87 -7.37
C VAL A 109 2.15 23.40 -7.40
N ASN A 110 1.88 24.07 -6.29
CA ASN A 110 2.14 25.51 -6.16
C ASN A 110 3.64 25.79 -6.05
N PHE A 111 4.39 24.93 -5.36
CA PHE A 111 5.84 25.03 -5.28
C PHE A 111 6.50 24.83 -6.64
N VAL A 112 6.04 23.88 -7.43
CA VAL A 112 6.54 23.66 -8.80
C VAL A 112 6.32 24.91 -9.67
N GLY A 113 5.20 25.61 -9.52
CA GLY A 113 4.95 26.87 -10.22
C GLY A 113 5.88 28.02 -9.81
N ALA A 114 6.39 28.00 -8.57
CA ALA A 114 7.24 29.05 -8.01
C ALA A 114 8.76 28.73 -8.07
N ILE A 115 9.15 27.59 -8.60
CA ILE A 115 10.56 27.09 -8.61
C ILE A 115 11.52 28.03 -9.36
N GLU A 116 11.02 28.86 -10.26
CA GLU A 116 11.83 29.84 -11.00
C GLU A 116 12.08 31.15 -10.23
N ASP A 117 11.35 31.32 -9.13
CA ASP A 117 11.58 32.46 -8.24
C ASP A 117 12.87 32.24 -7.43
N ILE A 118 13.86 33.08 -7.61
CA ILE A 118 15.18 33.00 -6.97
C ILE A 118 15.07 33.06 -5.44
N SER A 119 13.97 33.59 -4.90
CA SER A 119 13.69 33.66 -3.46
C SER A 119 13.14 32.36 -2.84
N PHE A 120 12.91 31.32 -3.64
CA PHE A 120 12.30 30.10 -3.16
C PHE A 120 13.24 29.27 -2.26
N GLU A 121 12.81 28.98 -1.04
CA GLU A 121 13.60 28.19 -0.09
C GLU A 121 13.75 26.74 -0.56
N ARG A 122 15.00 26.23 -0.57
CA ARG A 122 15.32 24.85 -0.97
C ARG A 122 14.68 23.79 -0.07
N GLU A 123 14.29 24.16 1.14
CA GLU A 123 13.69 23.25 2.12
C GLU A 123 12.32 23.77 2.58
N LYS A 124 11.29 22.94 2.47
CA LYS A 124 10.02 23.09 3.15
C LYS A 124 9.82 21.89 4.06
N ASN A 125 10.27 22.04 5.31
CA ASN A 125 10.21 21.01 6.33
C ASN A 125 9.56 21.55 7.60
N GLY A 126 8.45 20.95 7.98
CA GLY A 126 7.68 21.32 9.17
C GLY A 126 7.53 20.15 10.15
N ASN A 127 7.15 20.48 11.37
CA ASN A 127 6.85 19.45 12.35
C ASN A 127 5.51 18.76 11.98
N ILE A 128 5.59 17.53 11.48
CA ILE A 128 4.42 16.74 11.05
C ILE A 128 3.43 16.44 12.20
N PHE A 129 3.90 16.45 13.46
CA PHE A 129 3.02 16.25 14.63
C PHE A 129 2.10 17.43 14.93
N GLN A 130 2.33 18.58 14.29
CA GLN A 130 1.44 19.76 14.38
C GLN A 130 0.25 19.65 13.43
N GLU A 131 0.31 18.74 12.44
CA GLU A 131 -0.81 18.48 11.54
C GLU A 131 -1.93 17.75 12.30
N LYS A 132 -3.07 18.41 12.42
CA LYS A 132 -4.26 17.90 13.11
C LYS A 132 -5.35 17.43 12.16
N GLU A 133 -5.36 17.95 10.94
CA GLU A 133 -6.38 17.67 9.95
C GLU A 133 -5.82 16.80 8.82
N TYR A 134 -6.72 16.02 8.20
CA TYR A 134 -6.38 15.29 6.99
C TYR A 134 -6.14 16.28 5.83
N GLN A 135 -5.04 16.07 5.10
CA GLN A 135 -4.75 16.87 3.91
C GLN A 135 -5.49 16.28 2.72
N GLU A 136 -6.44 17.03 2.19
CA GLU A 136 -7.14 16.64 0.97
C GLU A 136 -6.23 16.76 -0.25
N TYR A 137 -6.37 15.79 -1.14
CA TYR A 137 -5.78 15.78 -2.46
C TYR A 137 -6.89 15.89 -3.49
N GLU A 138 -6.66 16.55 -4.62
CA GLU A 138 -7.59 16.45 -5.74
C GLU A 138 -7.70 14.98 -6.17
N PHE A 139 -8.90 14.58 -6.62
CA PHE A 139 -9.17 13.19 -6.98
C PHE A 139 -8.14 12.68 -7.99
N ALA A 140 -7.47 11.61 -7.62
CA ALA A 140 -6.50 10.94 -8.47
C ALA A 140 -7.25 10.01 -9.44
N THR A 141 -7.61 10.49 -10.62
CA THR A 141 -8.13 9.63 -11.69
C THR A 141 -6.97 8.90 -12.34
N LEU A 142 -6.74 7.67 -11.92
CA LEU A 142 -5.73 6.78 -12.50
C LEU A 142 -6.28 6.26 -13.85
N ARG A 143 -6.06 6.98 -14.94
CA ARG A 143 -6.59 6.64 -16.27
C ARG A 143 -6.10 5.28 -16.82
N GLU A 144 -4.98 4.78 -16.29
CA GLU A 144 -4.34 3.54 -16.76
C GLU A 144 -4.64 2.32 -15.88
N MET A 145 -5.40 2.49 -14.79
CA MET A 145 -5.70 1.41 -13.85
C MET A 145 -7.18 1.02 -13.91
N THR A 146 -7.45 -0.26 -13.77
CA THR A 146 -8.82 -0.81 -13.68
C THR A 146 -9.39 -0.74 -12.27
N ARG A 147 -8.52 -0.52 -11.26
CA ARG A 147 -8.88 -0.37 -9.86
C ARG A 147 -8.43 0.98 -9.34
N ALA A 148 -9.30 1.69 -8.61
CA ALA A 148 -8.97 2.99 -8.05
C ALA A 148 -8.57 2.88 -6.57
N TYR A 149 -7.49 3.56 -6.18
CA TYR A 149 -7.17 3.76 -4.78
C TYR A 149 -7.93 4.95 -4.22
N VAL A 150 -8.50 4.78 -3.02
CA VAL A 150 -9.14 5.86 -2.27
C VAL A 150 -8.47 5.98 -0.91
N LYS A 151 -7.73 7.06 -0.69
CA LYS A 151 -7.06 7.33 0.58
C LYS A 151 -8.07 7.90 1.57
N ILE A 152 -8.32 7.14 2.65
CA ILE A 152 -9.32 7.52 3.68
C ILE A 152 -8.68 7.97 4.99
N GLN A 153 -7.38 7.70 5.19
CA GLN A 153 -6.71 7.96 6.46
C GLN A 153 -5.21 8.19 6.22
N ASP A 154 -4.54 8.97 7.07
CA ASP A 154 -3.09 9.18 7.10
C ASP A 154 -2.56 9.25 8.54
N GLY A 155 -1.24 8.98 8.72
CA GLY A 155 -0.60 8.93 10.02
C GLY A 155 -0.93 7.69 10.84
N CYS A 156 -0.26 7.52 12.00
CA CYS A 156 -0.44 6.34 12.85
C CYS A 156 -0.07 6.64 14.30
N ASN A 157 -0.89 6.17 15.25
CA ASN A 157 -0.70 6.38 16.69
C ASN A 157 -0.05 5.18 17.41
N HIS A 158 0.29 4.08 16.71
CA HIS A 158 0.80 2.86 17.36
C HIS A 158 2.23 2.98 17.88
N PHE A 159 3.09 3.78 17.26
CA PHE A 159 4.50 3.93 17.66
C PHE A 159 5.19 2.58 17.90
N CYS A 160 4.96 1.61 16.99
CA CYS A 160 5.65 0.31 17.05
C CYS A 160 7.16 0.52 17.14
N SER A 161 7.85 -0.30 17.97
CA SER A 161 9.24 -0.07 18.35
C SER A 161 10.24 -0.01 17.18
N TYR A 162 9.91 -0.55 16.03
CA TYR A 162 10.74 -0.59 14.81
C TYR A 162 10.35 0.44 13.75
N CYS A 163 9.23 1.18 13.94
CA CYS A 163 8.58 1.90 12.86
C CYS A 163 8.91 3.39 12.85
N LYS A 164 9.32 3.91 11.69
CA LYS A 164 9.54 5.36 11.45
C LYS A 164 8.29 6.09 10.95
N ILE A 165 7.20 5.37 10.64
CA ILE A 165 6.03 5.98 9.99
C ILE A 165 5.37 7.09 10.83
N PRO A 166 5.21 6.98 12.16
CA PRO A 166 4.68 8.10 12.95
C PRO A 166 5.51 9.39 12.80
N PHE A 167 6.82 9.27 12.67
CA PHE A 167 7.73 10.41 12.50
C PHE A 167 7.68 10.99 11.06
N ALA A 168 7.31 10.15 10.10
CA ALA A 168 7.19 10.56 8.70
C ALA A 168 5.79 11.09 8.35
N ARG A 169 4.74 10.62 9.03
CA ARG A 169 3.34 10.89 8.68
C ARG A 169 2.53 11.54 9.80
N GLY A 170 3.09 11.64 11.00
CA GLY A 170 2.43 12.22 12.17
C GLY A 170 1.35 11.31 12.77
N LYS A 171 0.48 11.94 13.56
CA LYS A 171 -0.65 11.26 14.22
C LYS A 171 -1.71 10.82 13.19
N SER A 172 -2.53 9.85 13.59
CA SER A 172 -3.70 9.40 12.81
C SER A 172 -4.64 10.56 12.52
N ARG A 173 -5.03 10.69 11.26
CA ARG A 173 -5.99 11.70 10.76
C ARG A 173 -6.90 11.04 9.73
N SER A 174 -8.19 11.12 10.00
CA SER A 174 -9.22 10.55 9.15
C SER A 174 -9.74 11.58 8.14
N ARG A 175 -10.00 11.12 6.93
CA ARG A 175 -10.64 11.92 5.90
C ARG A 175 -12.14 12.02 6.15
N LYS A 176 -12.75 13.16 5.87
CA LYS A 176 -14.20 13.35 6.02
C LYS A 176 -14.97 12.36 5.14
N LYS A 177 -15.98 11.72 5.72
CA LYS A 177 -16.79 10.68 5.07
C LYS A 177 -17.43 11.18 3.77
N GLU A 178 -17.97 12.40 3.79
CA GLU A 178 -18.63 13.00 2.63
C GLU A 178 -17.69 13.12 1.42
N ASN A 179 -16.42 13.48 1.67
CA ASN A 179 -15.41 13.58 0.61
C ASN A 179 -15.02 12.20 0.05
N ILE A 180 -14.96 11.18 0.91
CA ILE A 180 -14.72 9.81 0.51
C ILE A 180 -15.83 9.27 -0.39
N LEU A 181 -17.09 9.43 0.07
CA LEU A 181 -18.26 8.96 -0.69
C LEU A 181 -18.35 9.66 -2.03
N LYS A 182 -18.19 11.00 -2.07
CA LYS A 182 -18.19 11.78 -3.30
C LYS A 182 -17.10 11.34 -4.29
N GLU A 183 -15.88 11.04 -3.81
CA GLU A 183 -14.80 10.53 -4.66
C GLU A 183 -15.16 9.17 -5.24
N ILE A 184 -15.70 8.25 -4.42
CA ILE A 184 -16.08 6.90 -4.88
C ILE A 184 -17.23 6.99 -5.89
N GLU A 185 -18.23 7.82 -5.66
CA GLU A 185 -19.32 8.04 -6.61
C GLU A 185 -18.79 8.53 -7.96
N LYS A 186 -17.85 9.49 -7.92
CA LYS A 186 -17.21 10.00 -9.14
C LYS A 186 -16.41 8.90 -9.88
N LEU A 187 -15.66 8.09 -9.15
CA LEU A 187 -14.91 6.96 -9.74
C LEU A 187 -15.87 5.94 -10.40
N VAL A 188 -17.02 5.67 -9.78
CA VAL A 188 -18.05 4.79 -10.37
C VAL A 188 -18.64 5.40 -11.64
N GLU A 189 -18.93 6.71 -11.67
CA GLU A 189 -19.35 7.43 -12.88
C GLU A 189 -18.30 7.37 -14.00
N ASP A 190 -17.01 7.47 -13.64
CA ASP A 190 -15.87 7.35 -14.56
C ASP A 190 -15.64 5.90 -15.04
N GLY A 191 -16.45 4.93 -14.55
CA GLY A 191 -16.48 3.54 -15.03
C GLY A 191 -15.64 2.55 -14.26
N PHE A 192 -15.00 2.94 -13.14
CA PHE A 192 -14.28 2.02 -12.27
C PHE A 192 -15.21 0.97 -11.66
N LYS A 193 -14.77 -0.28 -11.62
CA LYS A 193 -15.54 -1.40 -11.06
C LYS A 193 -15.12 -1.75 -9.65
N GLU A 194 -13.85 -1.48 -9.30
CA GLU A 194 -13.29 -1.81 -7.99
C GLU A 194 -12.61 -0.56 -7.37
N VAL A 195 -12.93 -0.29 -6.11
CA VAL A 195 -12.19 0.67 -5.29
C VAL A 195 -11.42 -0.07 -4.20
N ILE A 196 -10.22 0.40 -3.91
CA ILE A 196 -9.36 -0.13 -2.85
C ILE A 196 -9.17 0.98 -1.81
N LEU A 197 -9.70 0.78 -0.62
CA LEU A 197 -9.51 1.70 0.49
C LEU A 197 -8.09 1.59 1.01
N ILE A 198 -7.39 2.70 1.08
CA ILE A 198 -6.00 2.76 1.54
C ILE A 198 -5.81 3.79 2.65
N GLY A 199 -4.83 3.55 3.50
CA GLY A 199 -4.39 4.40 4.59
C GLY A 199 -3.08 3.90 5.16
N ILE A 200 -2.56 4.59 6.13
CA ILE A 200 -1.40 4.14 6.93
C ILE A 200 -1.87 3.18 8.02
N ASP A 201 -3.02 3.46 8.61
CA ASP A 201 -3.71 2.61 9.56
C ASP A 201 -5.23 2.72 9.32
N LEU A 202 -5.72 1.94 8.37
CA LEU A 202 -7.14 1.96 7.99
C LEU A 202 -8.07 1.70 9.16
N SER A 203 -7.64 0.83 10.07
CA SER A 203 -8.44 0.38 11.20
C SER A 203 -8.68 1.49 12.23
N ALA A 204 -7.83 2.53 12.22
CA ALA A 204 -7.97 3.70 13.09
C ALA A 204 -8.84 4.82 12.48
N TYR A 205 -9.48 4.58 11.33
CA TYR A 205 -10.38 5.57 10.74
C TYR A 205 -11.51 5.95 11.69
N GLY A 206 -11.68 7.25 11.88
CA GLY A 206 -12.71 7.82 12.74
C GLY A 206 -12.36 7.93 14.23
N GLU A 207 -11.22 7.37 14.68
CA GLU A 207 -10.77 7.48 16.08
C GLU A 207 -10.44 8.93 16.50
N ASP A 208 -10.13 9.80 15.54
CA ASP A 208 -9.86 11.23 15.73
C ASP A 208 -11.11 12.13 15.61
N PHE A 209 -12.26 11.57 15.24
CA PHE A 209 -13.52 12.30 15.19
C PHE A 209 -14.19 12.39 16.57
N GLN A 210 -14.93 13.49 16.80
CA GLN A 210 -15.75 13.62 18.00
C GLN A 210 -17.01 12.76 17.94
N GLU A 211 -17.53 12.51 16.76
CA GLU A 211 -18.68 11.65 16.48
C GLU A 211 -18.23 10.18 16.38
N LYS A 212 -19.15 9.25 16.70
CA LYS A 212 -18.86 7.80 16.65
C LYS A 212 -18.85 7.23 15.21
N ASP A 213 -18.35 7.98 14.25
CA ASP A 213 -18.03 7.43 12.93
C ASP A 213 -16.75 6.59 13.05
N ASN A 214 -16.82 5.33 12.67
CA ASN A 214 -15.69 4.43 12.67
C ASN A 214 -15.55 3.77 11.29
N PHE A 215 -14.50 2.98 11.11
CA PHE A 215 -14.22 2.32 9.85
C PHE A 215 -15.37 1.44 9.36
N GLU A 216 -16.05 0.74 10.27
CA GLU A 216 -17.18 -0.14 9.93
C GLU A 216 -18.40 0.67 9.43
N ALA A 217 -18.71 1.79 10.07
CA ALA A 217 -19.79 2.69 9.63
C ALA A 217 -19.49 3.31 8.26
N LEU A 218 -18.24 3.69 8.00
CA LEU A 218 -17.81 4.14 6.68
C LEU A 218 -18.01 3.05 5.62
N LEU A 219 -17.60 1.80 5.92
CA LEU A 219 -17.79 0.67 5.00
C LEU A 219 -19.26 0.42 4.69
N GLU A 220 -20.13 0.47 5.71
CA GLU A 220 -21.59 0.34 5.52
C GLU A 220 -22.14 1.39 4.52
N ASP A 221 -21.66 2.64 4.60
CA ASP A 221 -22.10 3.70 3.71
C ASP A 221 -21.51 3.53 2.28
N ILE A 222 -20.24 3.18 2.16
CA ILE A 222 -19.61 2.88 0.87
C ILE A 222 -20.33 1.73 0.14
N LEU A 223 -20.70 0.68 0.87
CA LEU A 223 -21.37 -0.49 0.30
C LEU A 223 -22.81 -0.21 -0.18
N LYS A 224 -23.41 0.96 0.15
CA LYS A 224 -24.70 1.42 -0.38
C LYS A 224 -24.57 2.15 -1.72
N ILE A 225 -23.36 2.55 -2.14
CA ILE A 225 -23.14 3.29 -3.38
C ILE A 225 -23.59 2.45 -4.57
N LYS A 226 -24.50 3.00 -5.37
CA LYS A 226 -25.05 2.33 -6.55
C LYS A 226 -23.96 2.08 -7.60
N ASN A 227 -24.06 0.92 -8.29
CA ASN A 227 -23.15 0.50 -9.36
C ASN A 227 -21.70 0.23 -8.96
N LEU A 228 -21.28 0.50 -7.74
CA LEU A 228 -19.99 0.04 -7.20
C LEU A 228 -20.03 -1.50 -7.09
N LYS A 229 -19.13 -2.18 -7.80
CA LYS A 229 -19.14 -3.66 -7.91
C LYS A 229 -18.25 -4.31 -6.85
N ARG A 230 -17.10 -3.69 -6.55
CA ARG A 230 -16.11 -4.26 -5.63
C ARG A 230 -15.51 -3.19 -4.73
N VAL A 231 -15.50 -3.48 -3.45
CA VAL A 231 -14.78 -2.73 -2.42
C VAL A 231 -13.72 -3.63 -1.83
N ARG A 232 -12.47 -3.21 -1.89
CA ARG A 232 -11.35 -3.93 -1.29
C ARG A 232 -10.74 -3.10 -0.17
N ILE A 233 -10.39 -3.77 0.90
CA ILE A 233 -9.75 -3.15 2.06
C ILE A 233 -8.24 -3.37 1.95
N GLY A 234 -7.48 -2.35 2.27
CA GLY A 234 -6.02 -2.44 2.40
C GLY A 234 -5.59 -3.25 3.63
N SER A 235 -4.58 -2.77 4.35
CA SER A 235 -4.08 -3.48 5.54
C SER A 235 -4.96 -3.23 6.77
N VAL A 236 -5.23 -4.31 7.52
CA VAL A 236 -5.94 -4.26 8.80
C VAL A 236 -5.16 -4.95 9.91
N TYR A 237 -5.40 -4.55 11.15
CA TYR A 237 -4.85 -5.20 12.33
C TYR A 237 -5.76 -6.33 12.82
N PRO A 238 -5.22 -7.45 13.36
CA PRO A 238 -6.04 -8.56 13.86
C PRO A 238 -7.05 -8.17 14.94
N ASP A 239 -6.70 -7.24 15.83
CA ASP A 239 -7.54 -6.75 16.92
C ASP A 239 -8.73 -5.87 16.47
N LYS A 240 -8.75 -5.50 15.19
CA LYS A 240 -9.86 -4.74 14.58
C LYS A 240 -10.85 -5.61 13.80
N ILE A 241 -10.64 -6.93 13.78
CA ILE A 241 -11.57 -7.90 13.16
C ILE A 241 -12.66 -8.25 14.17
N THR A 242 -13.65 -7.35 14.29
CA THR A 242 -14.80 -7.48 15.18
C THR A 242 -15.91 -8.34 14.55
N ASP A 243 -16.91 -8.75 15.34
CA ASP A 243 -18.09 -9.43 14.79
C ASP A 243 -18.87 -8.56 13.81
N ARG A 244 -18.98 -7.24 14.08
CA ARG A 244 -19.61 -6.29 13.17
C ARG A 244 -18.83 -6.20 11.85
N PHE A 245 -17.50 -6.15 11.91
CA PHE A 245 -16.65 -6.16 10.72
C PHE A 245 -16.85 -7.43 9.89
N ILE A 246 -16.93 -8.61 10.54
CA ILE A 246 -17.20 -9.91 9.88
C ILE A 246 -18.56 -9.89 9.18
N GLU A 247 -19.59 -9.35 9.81
CA GLU A 247 -20.95 -9.26 9.25
C GLU A 247 -21.01 -8.44 7.95
N LEU A 248 -20.13 -7.46 7.76
CA LEU A 248 -20.07 -6.67 6.51
C LEU A 248 -19.78 -7.52 5.28
N PHE A 249 -19.06 -8.64 5.43
CA PHE A 249 -18.78 -9.56 4.32
C PHE A 249 -20.01 -10.34 3.82
N LYS A 250 -21.18 -10.21 4.45
CA LYS A 250 -22.45 -10.65 3.86
C LYS A 250 -22.82 -9.84 2.62
N ASN A 251 -22.29 -8.61 2.49
CA ASN A 251 -22.43 -7.82 1.29
C ASN A 251 -21.47 -8.34 0.21
N LYS A 252 -22.01 -8.82 -0.91
CA LYS A 252 -21.25 -9.41 -2.02
C LYS A 252 -20.26 -8.46 -2.69
N ASN A 253 -20.42 -7.14 -2.49
CA ASN A 253 -19.53 -6.13 -3.05
C ASN A 253 -18.29 -5.89 -2.17
N LEU A 254 -18.25 -6.40 -0.93
CA LEU A 254 -17.04 -6.41 -0.12
C LEU A 254 -16.21 -7.66 -0.45
N MET A 255 -15.01 -7.43 -0.93
CA MET A 255 -14.16 -8.51 -1.46
C MET A 255 -13.56 -9.37 -0.34
N PRO A 256 -13.67 -10.72 -0.43
CA PRO A 256 -13.22 -11.65 0.60
C PRO A 256 -11.69 -11.84 0.58
N HIS A 257 -10.98 -10.75 0.78
CA HIS A 257 -9.53 -10.73 0.94
C HIS A 257 -9.14 -9.61 1.91
N LEU A 258 -8.23 -9.91 2.81
CA LEU A 258 -7.60 -8.93 3.70
C LEU A 258 -6.08 -9.08 3.69
N HIS A 259 -5.41 -7.94 3.73
CA HIS A 259 -3.99 -7.90 4.05
C HIS A 259 -3.82 -7.65 5.54
N ILE A 260 -3.13 -8.55 6.24
CA ILE A 260 -3.01 -8.51 7.71
C ILE A 260 -1.65 -7.93 8.10
N SER A 261 -1.67 -6.88 8.91
CA SER A 261 -0.46 -6.30 9.53
C SER A 261 0.04 -7.18 10.68
N LEU A 262 0.45 -8.42 10.36
CA LEU A 262 0.75 -9.48 11.32
C LEU A 262 2.04 -9.23 12.09
N GLN A 263 3.14 -9.03 11.37
CA GLN A 263 4.51 -8.77 11.80
C GLN A 263 5.20 -9.96 12.50
N SER A 264 4.58 -10.62 13.46
CA SER A 264 4.99 -11.83 14.16
C SER A 264 3.75 -12.53 14.74
N CYS A 265 3.91 -13.80 15.16
CA CYS A 265 2.90 -14.53 15.93
C CYS A 265 3.43 -15.04 17.27
N ASP A 266 4.58 -14.59 17.72
CA ASP A 266 5.11 -14.87 19.06
C ASP A 266 4.79 -13.71 20.01
N ASP A 267 4.24 -14.03 21.18
CA ASP A 267 3.77 -13.02 22.14
C ASP A 267 4.91 -12.14 22.68
N THR A 268 6.11 -12.69 22.87
CA THR A 268 7.28 -11.93 23.33
C THR A 268 7.76 -10.97 22.25
N VAL A 269 7.84 -11.42 21.00
CA VAL A 269 8.22 -10.58 19.87
C VAL A 269 7.18 -9.49 19.66
N LEU A 270 5.89 -9.81 19.64
CA LEU A 270 4.79 -8.84 19.52
C LEU A 270 4.83 -7.78 20.61
N LYS A 271 5.04 -8.18 21.86
CA LYS A 271 5.20 -7.25 22.98
C LYS A 271 6.40 -6.34 22.80
N ASN A 272 7.55 -6.86 22.38
CA ASN A 272 8.76 -6.08 22.08
C ASN A 272 8.56 -5.14 20.88
N MET A 273 7.74 -5.53 19.91
CA MET A 273 7.30 -4.70 18.78
C MET A 273 6.28 -3.62 19.21
N ARG A 274 5.77 -3.64 20.45
CA ARG A 274 4.67 -2.79 20.95
C ARG A 274 3.37 -3.00 20.17
N ARG A 275 3.01 -4.28 19.94
CA ARG A 275 1.70 -4.64 19.42
C ARG A 275 0.69 -4.82 20.54
N ASN A 276 -0.57 -4.41 20.32
CA ASN A 276 -1.65 -4.47 21.31
C ASN A 276 -2.42 -5.79 21.26
N TYR A 277 -1.92 -6.81 20.54
CA TYR A 277 -2.52 -8.12 20.39
C TYR A 277 -1.46 -9.21 20.52
N GLY A 278 -1.90 -10.39 20.89
CA GLY A 278 -1.08 -11.60 21.00
C GLY A 278 -1.48 -12.69 20.00
N SER A 279 -0.78 -13.80 20.07
CA SER A 279 -0.93 -14.97 19.20
C SER A 279 -2.34 -15.58 19.24
N SER A 280 -2.95 -15.68 20.45
CA SER A 280 -4.32 -16.20 20.61
C SER A 280 -5.34 -15.38 19.83
N LEU A 281 -5.30 -14.05 19.96
CA LEU A 281 -6.21 -13.15 19.24
C LEU A 281 -6.02 -13.24 17.73
N ILE A 282 -4.78 -13.32 17.24
CA ILE A 282 -4.48 -13.54 15.82
C ILE A 282 -5.19 -14.81 15.31
N ARG A 283 -4.99 -15.93 15.98
CA ARG A 283 -5.59 -17.21 15.60
C ARG A 283 -7.12 -17.16 15.63
N GLU A 284 -7.68 -16.71 16.74
CA GLU A 284 -9.13 -16.65 16.94
C GLU A 284 -9.82 -15.77 15.91
N SER A 285 -9.32 -14.53 15.70
CA SER A 285 -9.95 -13.57 14.78
C SER A 285 -9.88 -14.03 13.32
N LEU A 286 -8.71 -14.52 12.87
CA LEU A 286 -8.52 -14.93 11.48
C LEU A 286 -9.22 -16.24 11.16
N LEU A 287 -9.16 -17.25 12.04
CA LEU A 287 -9.87 -18.52 11.85
C LEU A 287 -11.40 -18.31 11.91
N LYS A 288 -11.88 -17.44 12.81
CA LYS A 288 -13.30 -17.08 12.88
C LYS A 288 -13.77 -16.43 11.56
N LEU A 289 -13.01 -15.46 11.04
CA LEU A 289 -13.34 -14.79 9.78
C LEU A 289 -13.34 -15.80 8.63
N LYS A 290 -12.34 -16.68 8.55
CA LYS A 290 -12.23 -17.72 7.52
C LYS A 290 -13.39 -18.72 7.57
N SER A 291 -13.89 -19.04 8.77
CA SER A 291 -15.05 -19.92 8.95
C SER A 291 -16.40 -19.30 8.58
N LYS A 292 -16.51 -17.96 8.70
CA LYS A 292 -17.76 -17.21 8.46
C LYS A 292 -17.89 -16.67 7.05
N VAL A 293 -16.77 -16.40 6.36
CA VAL A 293 -16.75 -15.78 5.04
C VAL A 293 -16.21 -16.75 4.00
N LYS A 294 -17.08 -17.13 3.07
CA LYS A 294 -16.73 -18.08 2.00
C LYS A 294 -15.59 -17.51 1.13
N ASN A 295 -14.63 -18.37 0.81
CA ASN A 295 -13.47 -18.03 -0.02
C ASN A 295 -12.61 -16.87 0.53
N MET A 296 -12.64 -16.63 1.84
CA MET A 296 -11.77 -15.65 2.49
C MET A 296 -10.30 -16.04 2.30
N GLU A 297 -9.52 -15.10 1.78
CA GLU A 297 -8.07 -15.24 1.62
C GLU A 297 -7.33 -14.16 2.40
N PHE A 298 -6.17 -14.51 2.94
CA PHE A 298 -5.33 -13.58 3.68
C PHE A 298 -3.95 -13.47 3.04
N THR A 299 -3.46 -12.24 2.97
CA THR A 299 -2.03 -11.95 2.80
C THR A 299 -1.51 -11.24 4.05
N ALA A 300 -0.22 -11.30 4.34
CA ALA A 300 0.32 -10.65 5.52
C ALA A 300 1.73 -10.12 5.34
N ASP A 301 2.07 -9.10 6.15
CA ASP A 301 3.44 -8.66 6.38
C ASP A 301 4.02 -9.39 7.59
N VAL A 302 5.25 -9.93 7.46
CA VAL A 302 5.98 -10.63 8.52
C VAL A 302 7.41 -10.12 8.59
N ILE A 303 7.89 -9.82 9.79
CA ILE A 303 9.27 -9.42 10.04
C ILE A 303 9.99 -10.56 10.75
N VAL A 304 11.11 -11.01 10.19
CA VAL A 304 11.99 -12.03 10.79
C VAL A 304 13.28 -11.41 11.31
N GLY A 305 13.81 -12.00 12.40
CA GLY A 305 15.05 -11.54 13.01
C GLY A 305 14.92 -10.20 13.73
N PHE A 306 13.77 -9.95 14.33
CA PHE A 306 13.59 -8.84 15.25
C PHE A 306 14.55 -8.99 16.46
N PRO A 307 15.06 -7.90 17.09
CA PRO A 307 15.93 -8.03 18.25
C PRO A 307 15.36 -8.97 19.33
N LYS A 308 16.21 -9.88 19.83
CA LYS A 308 15.87 -10.93 20.82
C LYS A 308 14.96 -12.06 20.31
N GLU A 309 14.61 -12.11 19.03
CA GLU A 309 13.89 -13.25 18.45
C GLU A 309 14.82 -14.47 18.45
N ASP A 310 14.48 -15.52 19.18
CA ASP A 310 15.17 -16.81 19.15
C ASP A 310 14.51 -17.80 18.16
N GLU A 311 14.99 -19.04 18.13
CA GLU A 311 14.44 -20.05 17.20
C GLU A 311 13.04 -20.53 17.63
N ILE A 312 12.76 -20.58 18.92
CA ILE A 312 11.43 -20.99 19.43
C ILE A 312 10.40 -19.93 19.05
N MET A 313 10.71 -18.66 19.25
CA MET A 313 9.84 -17.54 18.89
C MET A 313 9.57 -17.48 17.38
N PHE A 314 10.61 -17.75 16.56
CA PHE A 314 10.45 -17.86 15.13
C PHE A 314 9.56 -19.05 14.74
N GLN A 315 9.74 -20.22 15.40
CA GLN A 315 8.93 -21.41 15.15
C GLN A 315 7.45 -21.17 15.51
N ASN A 316 7.15 -20.47 16.62
CA ASN A 316 5.78 -20.08 16.98
C ASN A 316 5.11 -19.26 15.86
N THR A 317 5.86 -18.32 15.26
CA THR A 317 5.36 -17.53 14.13
C THR A 317 5.13 -18.39 12.90
N HIS A 318 6.07 -19.27 12.56
CA HIS A 318 5.97 -20.19 11.43
C HIS A 318 4.74 -21.11 11.54
N ASP A 319 4.50 -21.70 12.73
CA ASP A 319 3.43 -22.68 12.93
C ASP A 319 2.02 -22.03 12.87
N ILE A 320 1.86 -20.84 13.44
CA ILE A 320 0.59 -20.10 13.35
C ILE A 320 0.33 -19.65 11.89
N ILE A 321 1.35 -19.21 11.16
CA ILE A 321 1.20 -18.88 9.74
C ILE A 321 0.75 -20.10 8.94
N LYS A 322 1.34 -21.26 9.20
CA LYS A 322 0.97 -22.54 8.56
C LYS A 322 -0.47 -22.93 8.90
N GLU A 323 -0.88 -22.81 10.16
CA GLU A 323 -2.24 -23.13 10.62
C GLU A 323 -3.31 -22.25 9.95
N ILE A 324 -3.05 -20.95 9.82
CA ILE A 324 -3.98 -20.00 9.22
C ILE A 324 -4.06 -20.16 7.70
N GLU A 325 -3.04 -20.72 7.05
CA GLU A 325 -2.94 -20.90 5.59
C GLU A 325 -3.10 -19.58 4.81
N PHE A 326 -2.13 -18.72 4.89
CA PHE A 326 -2.12 -17.46 4.12
C PHE A 326 -1.94 -17.75 2.62
N SER A 327 -2.65 -17.00 1.78
CA SER A 327 -2.51 -17.06 0.32
C SER A 327 -1.31 -16.28 -0.22
N GLY A 328 -0.60 -15.55 0.63
CA GLY A 328 0.62 -14.85 0.32
C GLY A 328 1.25 -14.16 1.54
N LEU A 329 2.57 -14.03 1.54
CA LEU A 329 3.33 -13.36 2.58
C LEU A 329 4.32 -12.37 1.99
N HIS A 330 4.41 -11.20 2.59
CA HIS A 330 5.50 -10.26 2.40
C HIS A 330 6.47 -10.42 3.57
N ILE A 331 7.61 -11.03 3.31
CA ILE A 331 8.59 -11.38 4.32
C ILE A 331 9.70 -10.34 4.33
N PHE A 332 9.87 -9.69 5.48
CA PHE A 332 10.88 -8.65 5.69
C PHE A 332 11.92 -9.14 6.72
N GLN A 333 13.18 -9.02 6.39
CA GLN A 333 14.23 -9.09 7.40
C GLN A 333 14.22 -7.79 8.20
N TYR A 334 14.29 -7.89 9.53
CA TYR A 334 14.36 -6.70 10.38
C TYR A 334 15.48 -5.77 9.90
N SER A 335 15.13 -4.53 9.67
CA SER A 335 16.04 -3.46 9.24
C SER A 335 16.16 -2.44 10.37
N ASP A 336 17.38 -2.24 10.85
CA ASP A 336 17.66 -1.19 11.83
C ASP A 336 17.33 0.20 11.25
N ARG A 337 16.57 0.96 12.03
CA ARG A 337 16.15 2.32 11.65
C ARG A 337 16.53 3.27 12.76
N GLU A 338 17.51 4.11 12.52
CA GLU A 338 17.95 5.13 13.46
C GLU A 338 16.79 5.96 14.00
N GLY A 339 16.79 6.24 15.31
CA GLY A 339 15.73 6.96 15.99
C GLY A 339 14.52 6.11 16.38
N THR A 340 14.50 4.79 16.06
CA THR A 340 13.48 3.87 16.55
C THR A 340 13.93 3.21 17.87
N ILE A 341 12.97 2.76 18.67
CA ILE A 341 13.28 2.07 19.95
C ILE A 341 14.03 0.77 19.69
N ALA A 342 13.60 0.02 18.68
CA ALA A 342 14.21 -1.26 18.31
C ALA A 342 15.67 -1.11 17.85
N SER A 343 16.06 0.05 17.32
CA SER A 343 17.47 0.27 16.92
C SER A 343 18.43 0.27 18.11
N ASN A 344 17.94 0.60 19.32
CA ASN A 344 18.72 0.63 20.54
C ASN A 344 18.57 -0.65 21.39
N MET A 345 17.81 -1.65 20.92
CA MET A 345 17.65 -2.92 21.62
C MET A 345 18.89 -3.80 21.48
N ASP A 346 19.25 -4.49 22.56
CA ASP A 346 20.25 -5.56 22.55
C ASP A 346 19.70 -6.82 21.85
N GLY A 347 20.58 -7.81 21.65
CA GLY A 347 20.18 -9.11 21.10
C GLY A 347 19.81 -9.03 19.62
N LYS A 348 20.54 -8.22 18.85
CA LYS A 348 20.38 -8.14 17.40
C LYS A 348 20.67 -9.50 16.75
N VAL A 349 19.74 -9.97 15.95
CA VAL A 349 19.92 -11.20 15.17
C VAL A 349 20.86 -10.93 13.99
N ASP A 350 21.81 -11.83 13.78
CA ASP A 350 22.77 -11.69 12.69
C ASP A 350 22.14 -11.86 11.30
N ALA A 351 22.82 -11.36 10.26
CA ALA A 351 22.30 -11.36 8.90
C ALA A 351 22.08 -12.77 8.32
N LYS A 352 22.91 -13.75 8.71
CA LYS A 352 22.80 -15.14 8.24
C LYS A 352 21.52 -15.77 8.79
N THR A 353 21.27 -15.63 10.09
CA THR A 353 20.06 -16.12 10.76
C THR A 353 18.80 -15.46 10.20
N LYS A 354 18.79 -14.13 10.00
CA LYS A 354 17.67 -13.43 9.35
C LYS A 354 17.38 -13.99 7.97
N LYS A 355 18.42 -14.24 7.16
CA LYS A 355 18.26 -14.81 5.84
C LYS A 355 17.68 -16.22 5.91
N GLN A 356 18.21 -17.09 6.78
CA GLN A 356 17.71 -18.46 6.94
C GLN A 356 16.23 -18.49 7.34
N ARG A 357 15.79 -17.61 8.26
CA ARG A 357 14.39 -17.50 8.67
C ARG A 357 13.51 -16.99 7.53
N ALA A 358 14.00 -16.00 6.77
CA ALA A 358 13.28 -15.51 5.60
C ALA A 358 13.11 -16.62 4.53
N ASP A 359 14.18 -17.38 4.25
CA ASP A 359 14.15 -18.49 3.30
C ASP A 359 13.19 -19.61 3.76
N LYS A 360 13.14 -19.94 5.08
CA LYS A 360 12.18 -20.92 5.63
C LYS A 360 10.73 -20.46 5.44
N LEU A 361 10.42 -19.19 5.74
CA LEU A 361 9.06 -18.65 5.51
C LEU A 361 8.72 -18.53 4.03
N ASP A 362 9.71 -18.25 3.16
CA ASP A 362 9.45 -18.20 1.72
C ASP A 362 9.10 -19.59 1.17
N ASN A 363 9.76 -20.65 1.62
CA ASN A 363 9.40 -22.03 1.28
C ASN A 363 7.98 -22.37 1.76
N LEU A 364 7.64 -22.07 3.04
CA LEU A 364 6.30 -22.27 3.55
C LEU A 364 5.24 -21.49 2.75
N LYS A 365 5.55 -20.25 2.38
CA LYS A 365 4.69 -19.42 1.53
C LYS A 365 4.41 -20.11 0.18
N GLN A 366 5.43 -20.67 -0.48
CA GLN A 366 5.24 -21.37 -1.76
C GLN A 366 4.33 -22.60 -1.60
N GLU A 367 4.52 -23.40 -0.54
CA GLU A 367 3.64 -24.52 -0.24
C GLU A 367 2.18 -24.07 -0.03
N MET A 368 1.95 -23.06 0.81
CA MET A 368 0.62 -22.52 1.07
C MET A 368 -0.04 -21.93 -0.19
N ILE A 369 0.72 -21.24 -1.03
CA ILE A 369 0.24 -20.70 -2.29
C ILE A 369 -0.32 -21.80 -3.17
N VAL A 370 0.43 -22.88 -3.38
CA VAL A 370 -0.01 -24.02 -4.20
C VAL A 370 -1.28 -24.65 -3.64
N GLU A 371 -1.31 -24.93 -2.33
CA GLU A 371 -2.49 -25.55 -1.69
C GLU A 371 -3.71 -24.63 -1.72
N SER A 372 -3.53 -23.32 -1.49
CA SER A 372 -4.62 -22.33 -1.60
C SER A 372 -5.23 -22.33 -3.01
N ARG A 373 -4.41 -22.33 -4.08
CA ARG A 373 -4.88 -22.31 -5.47
C ARG A 373 -5.61 -23.59 -5.87
N LYS A 374 -5.16 -24.76 -5.43
CA LYS A 374 -5.83 -26.05 -5.70
C LYS A 374 -7.29 -26.08 -5.25
N LYS A 375 -7.63 -25.33 -4.18
CA LYS A 375 -9.00 -25.21 -3.68
C LYS A 375 -9.98 -24.64 -4.72
N TYR A 376 -9.47 -23.96 -5.75
CA TYR A 376 -10.27 -23.29 -6.79
C TYR A 376 -10.34 -24.05 -8.11
N LEU A 377 -9.68 -25.20 -8.25
CA LEU A 377 -9.82 -26.05 -9.44
C LEU A 377 -11.28 -26.42 -9.69
N GLU A 378 -11.72 -26.37 -10.95
CA GLU A 378 -13.07 -26.58 -11.46
C GLU A 378 -14.13 -25.60 -10.91
N LYS A 379 -13.73 -24.56 -10.17
CA LYS A 379 -14.64 -23.50 -9.70
C LYS A 379 -14.66 -22.31 -10.67
N ASN A 380 -15.82 -21.64 -10.68
CA ASN A 380 -15.97 -20.35 -11.36
C ASN A 380 -15.56 -19.21 -10.45
N LEU A 381 -14.71 -18.33 -10.96
CA LEU A 381 -14.31 -17.10 -10.30
C LEU A 381 -14.65 -15.92 -11.19
N GLU A 382 -15.28 -14.89 -10.63
CA GLU A 382 -15.45 -13.61 -11.30
C GLU A 382 -14.13 -12.83 -11.24
N VAL A 383 -13.58 -12.49 -12.41
CA VAL A 383 -12.27 -11.84 -12.56
C VAL A 383 -12.46 -10.44 -13.13
N LEU A 384 -11.88 -9.42 -12.47
CA LEU A 384 -11.70 -8.11 -13.08
C LEU A 384 -10.47 -8.15 -13.96
N VAL A 385 -10.66 -7.97 -15.26
CA VAL A 385 -9.58 -8.02 -16.25
C VAL A 385 -8.81 -6.71 -16.26
N GLU A 386 -7.49 -6.78 -16.14
CA GLU A 386 -6.61 -5.61 -15.99
C GLU A 386 -5.60 -5.43 -17.11
N GLU A 387 -5.17 -6.52 -17.71
CA GLU A 387 -4.07 -6.52 -18.67
C GLU A 387 -4.37 -7.51 -19.80
N GLU A 388 -3.97 -7.16 -21.00
CA GLU A 388 -3.92 -8.05 -22.14
C GLU A 388 -2.49 -8.07 -22.68
N LYS A 389 -1.95 -9.26 -22.87
CA LYS A 389 -0.62 -9.45 -23.43
C LYS A 389 -0.59 -10.71 -24.29
N ASP A 390 -0.21 -10.56 -25.55
CA ASP A 390 -0.04 -11.67 -26.50
C ASP A 390 -1.30 -12.56 -26.64
N GLY A 391 -2.50 -11.96 -26.55
CA GLY A 391 -3.79 -12.67 -26.63
C GLY A 391 -4.18 -13.41 -25.36
N GLU A 392 -3.44 -13.24 -24.29
CA GLU A 392 -3.76 -13.70 -22.95
C GLU A 392 -4.24 -12.54 -22.09
N TYR A 393 -5.32 -12.75 -21.34
CA TYR A 393 -5.87 -11.78 -20.41
C TYR A 393 -5.49 -12.13 -18.97
N PHE A 394 -5.19 -11.09 -18.20
CA PHE A 394 -4.82 -11.20 -16.80
C PHE A 394 -5.73 -10.33 -15.96
N GLY A 395 -6.04 -10.80 -14.76
CA GLY A 395 -6.85 -10.04 -13.81
C GLY A 395 -6.85 -10.66 -12.42
N TYR A 396 -7.68 -10.09 -11.55
CA TYR A 396 -7.81 -10.58 -10.19
C TYR A 396 -9.23 -11.02 -9.87
N SER A 397 -9.33 -12.16 -9.21
CA SER A 397 -10.59 -12.65 -8.67
C SER A 397 -11.06 -11.82 -7.48
N GLN A 398 -12.28 -12.08 -7.01
CA GLN A 398 -12.86 -11.43 -5.84
C GLN A 398 -11.95 -11.57 -4.60
N ASN A 399 -11.35 -12.72 -4.38
CA ASN A 399 -10.44 -13.03 -3.28
C ASN A 399 -8.95 -12.77 -3.58
N TYR A 400 -8.68 -11.91 -4.56
CA TYR A 400 -7.36 -11.38 -4.90
C TYR A 400 -6.36 -12.41 -5.44
N LEU A 401 -6.85 -13.48 -6.06
CA LEU A 401 -6.00 -14.45 -6.75
C LEU A 401 -5.80 -14.00 -8.21
N ARG A 402 -4.56 -14.05 -8.68
CA ARG A 402 -4.25 -13.70 -10.07
C ARG A 402 -4.73 -14.83 -10.99
N VAL A 403 -5.44 -14.45 -12.04
CA VAL A 403 -6.03 -15.38 -13.01
C VAL A 403 -5.55 -15.00 -14.40
N LYS A 404 -5.18 -16.00 -15.19
CA LYS A 404 -4.84 -15.90 -16.61
C LYS A 404 -5.82 -16.74 -17.44
N PHE A 405 -6.26 -16.20 -18.58
CA PHE A 405 -7.11 -16.94 -19.52
C PHE A 405 -6.93 -16.42 -20.95
N LYS A 406 -7.31 -17.23 -21.93
CA LYS A 406 -7.36 -16.83 -23.35
C LYS A 406 -8.79 -16.51 -23.77
N SER A 407 -8.93 -15.57 -24.69
CA SER A 407 -10.21 -15.25 -25.31
C SER A 407 -9.99 -14.63 -26.68
N ASP A 408 -10.84 -15.01 -27.65
CA ASP A 408 -10.90 -14.35 -28.96
C ASP A 408 -11.69 -13.04 -28.93
N GLU A 409 -12.42 -12.78 -27.84
CA GLU A 409 -13.14 -11.54 -27.60
C GLU A 409 -12.16 -10.44 -27.25
N LYS A 410 -12.28 -9.29 -27.92
CA LYS A 410 -11.45 -8.11 -27.68
C LYS A 410 -12.06 -7.18 -26.64
N ASP A 411 -11.26 -6.24 -26.16
CA ASP A 411 -11.69 -5.17 -25.24
C ASP A 411 -12.30 -5.68 -23.93
N LEU A 412 -11.67 -6.71 -23.33
CA LEU A 412 -12.08 -7.26 -22.02
C LEU A 412 -11.53 -6.48 -20.82
N ILE A 413 -10.58 -5.57 -21.03
CA ILE A 413 -10.01 -4.76 -19.94
C ILE A 413 -11.12 -3.98 -19.24
N ASN A 414 -11.05 -3.91 -17.90
CA ASN A 414 -12.05 -3.29 -17.03
C ASN A 414 -13.44 -3.98 -17.04
N LYS A 415 -13.54 -5.22 -17.54
CA LYS A 415 -14.76 -6.03 -17.45
C LYS A 415 -14.63 -7.08 -16.36
N LEU A 416 -15.77 -7.44 -15.75
CA LEU A 416 -15.91 -8.55 -14.83
C LEU A 416 -16.32 -9.78 -15.63
N ILE A 417 -15.48 -10.82 -15.66
CA ILE A 417 -15.64 -12.02 -16.47
C ILE A 417 -15.62 -13.25 -15.58
N ASN A 418 -16.57 -14.17 -15.79
CA ASN A 418 -16.57 -15.48 -15.11
C ASN A 418 -15.59 -16.42 -15.82
N ILE A 419 -14.63 -16.92 -15.03
CA ILE A 419 -13.59 -17.82 -15.51
C ILE A 419 -13.67 -19.14 -14.73
N LYS A 420 -13.81 -20.26 -15.45
CA LYS A 420 -13.72 -21.59 -14.91
C LYS A 420 -12.25 -21.99 -14.79
N ILE A 421 -11.78 -22.21 -13.57
CA ILE A 421 -10.37 -22.53 -13.31
C ILE A 421 -10.08 -23.98 -13.71
N LYS A 422 -9.03 -24.19 -14.50
CA LYS A 422 -8.62 -25.50 -15.05
C LYS A 422 -7.35 -26.05 -14.43
N CYS A 423 -6.36 -25.19 -14.22
CA CYS A 423 -5.08 -25.60 -13.63
C CYS A 423 -4.42 -24.45 -12.87
N VAL A 424 -3.30 -24.77 -12.22
CA VAL A 424 -2.44 -23.82 -11.52
C VAL A 424 -1.08 -23.89 -12.16
N GLU A 425 -0.55 -22.74 -12.56
CA GLU A 425 0.82 -22.60 -13.09
C GLU A 425 1.57 -21.58 -12.24
N ASN A 426 2.66 -22.02 -11.62
CA ASN A 426 3.40 -21.22 -10.64
C ASN A 426 2.48 -20.76 -9.49
N ASP A 427 2.18 -19.47 -9.42
CA ASP A 427 1.28 -18.85 -8.42
C ASP A 427 -0.02 -18.33 -9.02
N MET A 428 -0.29 -18.59 -10.31
CA MET A 428 -1.49 -18.13 -11.04
C MET A 428 -2.49 -19.26 -11.27
N LEU A 429 -3.76 -18.87 -11.24
CA LEU A 429 -4.87 -19.70 -11.71
C LEU A 429 -5.03 -19.54 -13.22
N ILE A 430 -5.10 -20.66 -13.92
CA ILE A 430 -5.34 -20.68 -15.36
C ILE A 430 -6.75 -21.19 -15.60
N GLY A 431 -7.51 -20.50 -16.46
CA GLY A 431 -8.88 -20.88 -16.71
C GLY A 431 -9.35 -20.55 -18.12
N GLU A 432 -10.63 -20.82 -18.34
CA GLU A 432 -11.34 -20.57 -19.58
C GLU A 432 -12.58 -19.72 -19.28
N LYS A 433 -12.90 -18.81 -20.19
CA LYS A 433 -14.14 -18.03 -20.12
C LYS A 433 -15.32 -18.97 -20.18
N GLU A 434 -16.26 -18.85 -19.26
CA GLU A 434 -17.53 -19.56 -19.32
C GLU A 434 -18.36 -19.03 -20.50
N MET A 435 -18.84 -19.95 -21.34
CA MET A 435 -19.67 -19.61 -22.51
C MET A 435 -21.06 -19.13 -22.11
#